data_9627e79b9f6f5dc72349c8a32a603aac
#
_entry.id   9627e79b9f6f5dc72349c8a32a603aac
#
_cell.length_a   1.000
_cell.length_b   1.000
_cell.length_c   1.000
_cell.angle_alpha   90.00
_cell.angle_beta   90.00
_cell.angle_gamma   90.00
#
_symmetry.space_group_name_H-M   'P 1'
#
loop_
_entity.id
_entity.type
_entity.pdbx_description
1 polymer ?
#
loop_
_entity_poly.entity_id
_entity_poly.type
_entity_poly.pdbx_seq_one_letter_code
_entity_poly.pdbx_strand_id
1 'polypeptide(L)'
;MTTTPPENSPVTRRRLLVGAGLAAVAGSAAMAAPADAAPPAGQEKDLPGSLSASDPVSVPTVDGLHLQFGADASREMVVSWHTLQPVAAPRVLLGDGHGNFAKAVAATTKSYVDAKSGRTVYAHHGVLDGLAPSTGYLYAAVHDGATPEFGTFTTGPSGRARVTFTSFGDQGTPTLGKKQAGTNAWVNDNLGSPAAGDTTGGVERVQPMFHLFNGDLCYANLATDRIRTWWDFWTNNSRSARNRPWMPSAGNHENELGNGPIGYGAYQTYFQVPEASGQNDATRGLWYRFTVGAVRVISLANDDVCYQDGGNSYVHGCSKGAQKAWLEAELSAARSDRDIDWIVVCMHQVAISTANNFNGADLGIREEWIPLFDTYGVDLVVCGHEHHYERSHPVRGQQHNQTLTPVPAATNTQTVDTTQGTVHMVLGGGGTSAPSNQLLFTPPECRVIVSVTAPDPSTGKRAPVYVHEPAPWSAVRDAANSYGFGAFDVDPGSPGGQTTMKVTYYNVTGVGGGLEAFETFTLSRPRSDSRH
;
A
#
# COMPACT_ATOMS: atom_id res chain seq x y z
N MET A 1 22.52 55.52 29.73
CA MET A 1 21.58 56.14 28.79
C MET A 1 20.61 55.03 28.37
N THR A 2 19.43 55.10 28.92
CA THR A 2 18.28 54.28 28.79
C THR A 2 17.54 54.62 27.51
N THR A 3 17.16 53.63 26.69
CA THR A 3 16.01 53.77 25.79
C THR A 3 15.23 52.46 25.73
N THR A 4 14.02 52.56 26.22
CA THR A 4 12.90 51.60 26.20
C THR A 4 12.40 51.30 24.79
N PRO A 5 11.81 50.12 24.54
CA PRO A 5 11.10 49.80 23.28
C PRO A 5 9.63 50.26 23.34
N PRO A 6 8.97 50.51 22.21
CA PRO A 6 7.58 50.96 22.16
C PRO A 6 6.56 49.80 22.22
N GLU A 7 5.40 50.19 22.72
CA GLU A 7 4.24 49.41 23.07
C GLU A 7 3.50 48.73 21.89
N ASN A 8 2.81 47.67 22.26
CA ASN A 8 1.79 46.93 21.50
C ASN A 8 0.58 47.78 21.09
N SER A 9 0.11 47.58 19.88
CA SER A 9 -1.26 47.93 19.47
C SER A 9 -2.02 46.66 19.02
N PRO A 10 -3.29 46.50 19.39
CA PRO A 10 -4.05 45.29 19.16
C PRO A 10 -4.67 45.27 17.75
N VAL A 11 -4.45 44.17 17.04
CA VAL A 11 -5.12 43.92 15.73
C VAL A 11 -6.51 43.35 15.97
N THR A 12 -7.49 44.10 15.58
CA THR A 12 -8.92 43.81 15.64
C THR A 12 -9.29 42.69 14.66
N ARG A 13 -9.91 41.64 15.18
CA ARG A 13 -10.52 40.56 14.36
C ARG A 13 -11.71 41.10 13.57
N ARG A 14 -11.60 41.21 12.27
CA ARG A 14 -12.77 41.35 11.36
C ARG A 14 -13.31 39.97 11.01
N ARG A 15 -14.53 39.70 11.46
CA ARG A 15 -15.37 38.60 10.95
C ARG A 15 -15.83 38.97 9.54
N LEU A 16 -15.50 38.12 8.55
CA LEU A 16 -16.13 38.19 7.23
C LEU A 16 -17.34 37.26 7.23
N LEU A 17 -18.52 37.86 7.21
CA LEU A 17 -19.77 37.22 6.87
C LEU A 17 -19.91 37.22 5.34
N VAL A 18 -19.89 36.03 4.73
CA VAL A 18 -20.28 35.87 3.31
C VAL A 18 -21.78 35.63 3.26
N GLY A 19 -22.50 36.65 2.84
CA GLY A 19 -23.94 36.55 2.54
C GLY A 19 -24.14 35.95 1.15
N ALA A 20 -24.89 34.86 1.07
CA ALA A 20 -25.40 34.34 -0.18
C ALA A 20 -26.58 35.19 -0.68
N GLY A 21 -26.39 35.89 -1.77
CA GLY A 21 -27.45 36.59 -2.49
C GLY A 21 -28.15 35.67 -3.46
N LEU A 22 -29.38 35.32 -3.15
CA LEU A 22 -30.32 34.72 -4.09
C LEU A 22 -30.98 35.86 -4.92
N ALA A 23 -30.69 35.89 -6.23
CA ALA A 23 -31.49 36.71 -7.16
C ALA A 23 -32.60 35.82 -7.73
N ALA A 24 -33.83 36.11 -7.31
CA ALA A 24 -35.04 35.55 -7.89
C ALA A 24 -35.40 36.33 -9.16
N VAL A 25 -35.47 35.64 -10.29
CA VAL A 25 -36.19 36.15 -11.49
C VAL A 25 -37.52 35.42 -11.56
N ALA A 26 -38.58 36.16 -11.29
CA ALA A 26 -39.94 35.72 -11.50
C ALA A 26 -40.30 35.81 -12.98
N GLY A 27 -40.66 34.71 -13.59
CA GLY A 27 -41.33 34.62 -14.88
C GLY A 27 -42.47 33.65 -14.78
N SER A 28 -43.68 34.19 -14.56
CA SER A 28 -44.93 33.45 -14.51
C SER A 28 -45.41 33.07 -15.90
N ALA A 29 -45.49 31.77 -16.17
CA ALA A 29 -46.38 31.22 -17.18
C ALA A 29 -47.05 29.99 -16.55
N ALA A 30 -48.29 30.18 -16.13
CA ALA A 30 -49.16 29.09 -15.72
C ALA A 30 -49.57 28.29 -16.95
N MET A 31 -49.15 27.04 -17.05
CA MET A 31 -49.80 26.03 -17.88
C MET A 31 -50.36 24.94 -16.97
N ALA A 32 -51.65 24.72 -17.09
CA ALA A 32 -52.40 23.72 -16.37
C ALA A 32 -51.81 22.31 -16.64
N ALA A 33 -51.57 21.59 -15.55
CA ALA A 33 -51.27 20.17 -15.61
C ALA A 33 -52.56 19.38 -15.85
N PRO A 34 -52.59 18.39 -16.74
CA PRO A 34 -53.64 17.39 -16.75
C PRO A 34 -53.49 16.47 -15.54
N ALA A 35 -54.61 16.24 -14.87
CA ALA A 35 -54.73 15.32 -13.76
C ALA A 35 -54.50 13.86 -14.21
N ASP A 36 -53.88 13.10 -13.32
CA ASP A 36 -54.01 11.67 -13.14
C ASP A 36 -53.81 10.74 -14.36
N ALA A 37 -52.55 10.33 -14.56
CA ALA A 37 -52.30 8.94 -14.88
C ALA A 37 -51.40 8.39 -13.76
N ALA A 38 -51.95 7.55 -12.90
CA ALA A 38 -51.15 6.67 -12.05
C ALA A 38 -50.13 5.92 -12.96
N PRO A 39 -48.84 5.86 -12.60
CA PRO A 39 -47.94 5.05 -13.36
C PRO A 39 -48.47 3.61 -13.37
N PRO A 40 -48.39 2.88 -14.51
CA PRO A 40 -48.77 1.49 -14.54
C PRO A 40 -47.93 0.81 -13.46
N ALA A 41 -48.58 -0.05 -12.66
CA ALA A 41 -47.91 -0.97 -11.76
C ALA A 41 -46.96 -1.85 -12.61
N GLY A 42 -45.80 -1.28 -12.95
CA GLY A 42 -44.71 -1.99 -13.56
C GLY A 42 -44.20 -2.96 -12.50
N GLN A 43 -44.23 -4.23 -12.82
CA GLN A 43 -43.56 -5.27 -12.12
C GLN A 43 -42.18 -4.73 -11.69
N GLU A 44 -42.00 -4.50 -10.39
CA GLU A 44 -40.67 -4.45 -9.80
C GLU A 44 -40.00 -5.74 -10.24
N LYS A 45 -39.15 -5.65 -11.25
CA LYS A 45 -38.22 -6.73 -11.52
C LYS A 45 -37.40 -6.85 -10.22
N ASP A 46 -37.61 -7.94 -9.51
CA ASP A 46 -36.77 -8.33 -8.39
C ASP A 46 -35.33 -8.22 -8.85
N LEU A 47 -34.67 -7.17 -8.48
CA LEU A 47 -33.21 -7.09 -8.58
C LEU A 47 -32.69 -8.31 -7.80
N PRO A 48 -31.77 -9.10 -8.34
CA PRO A 48 -31.21 -10.24 -7.61
C PRO A 48 -30.62 -9.74 -6.28
N GLY A 49 -31.28 -10.06 -5.17
CA GLY A 49 -31.00 -9.51 -3.86
C GLY A 49 -31.70 -8.19 -3.61
N SER A 50 -33.06 -8.25 -3.43
CA SER A 50 -33.85 -7.08 -3.01
C SER A 50 -33.19 -6.42 -1.79
N LEU A 51 -32.91 -5.13 -1.90
CA LEU A 51 -32.49 -4.31 -0.78
C LEU A 51 -33.73 -4.19 0.11
N SER A 52 -33.82 -4.98 1.19
CA SER A 52 -34.87 -4.79 2.19
C SER A 52 -34.71 -3.40 2.79
N ALA A 53 -35.82 -2.73 3.03
CA ALA A 53 -35.80 -1.44 3.72
C ALA A 53 -35.03 -1.57 5.03
N SER A 54 -33.90 -0.85 5.15
CA SER A 54 -32.98 -0.96 6.29
C SER A 54 -33.38 0.01 7.39
N ASP A 55 -33.16 -0.39 8.63
CA ASP A 55 -32.99 0.55 9.73
C ASP A 55 -31.50 0.91 9.84
N PRO A 56 -31.04 2.01 9.26
CA PRO A 56 -29.63 2.38 9.20
C PRO A 56 -29.03 2.70 10.59
N VAL A 57 -29.86 2.80 11.62
CA VAL A 57 -29.41 3.08 12.99
C VAL A 57 -29.00 1.80 13.72
N SER A 58 -29.59 0.66 13.39
CA SER A 58 -29.38 -0.61 14.10
C SER A 58 -28.48 -1.61 13.39
N VAL A 59 -28.13 -1.35 12.13
CA VAL A 59 -27.31 -2.25 11.31
C VAL A 59 -25.93 -1.65 11.09
N PRO A 60 -24.83 -2.44 11.21
CA PRO A 60 -23.49 -1.96 10.92
C PRO A 60 -23.37 -1.38 9.50
N THR A 61 -22.60 -0.32 9.38
CA THR A 61 -22.27 0.29 8.08
C THR A 61 -21.29 -0.56 7.29
N VAL A 62 -21.24 -0.37 5.97
CA VAL A 62 -20.16 -0.90 5.12
C VAL A 62 -18.97 0.03 5.27
N ASP A 63 -17.94 -0.41 6.00
CA ASP A 63 -16.79 0.44 6.31
C ASP A 63 -15.50 -0.10 5.71
N GLY A 64 -14.54 0.81 5.45
CA GLY A 64 -13.23 0.43 4.95
C GLY A 64 -13.26 -0.20 3.56
N LEU A 65 -14.14 0.24 2.67
CA LEU A 65 -14.27 -0.32 1.32
C LEU A 65 -12.96 -0.17 0.54
N HIS A 66 -12.44 -1.30 0.04
CA HIS A 66 -11.17 -1.36 -0.67
C HIS A 66 -11.11 -2.52 -1.67
N LEU A 67 -10.16 -2.43 -2.59
CA LEU A 67 -9.98 -3.37 -3.69
C LEU A 67 -8.59 -4.02 -3.64
N GLN A 68 -8.52 -5.29 -4.07
CA GLN A 68 -7.31 -6.00 -4.46
C GLN A 68 -7.52 -6.64 -5.83
N PHE A 69 -6.43 -6.80 -6.61
CA PHE A 69 -6.46 -7.69 -7.74
C PHE A 69 -6.52 -9.15 -7.29
N GLY A 70 -7.18 -10.00 -8.08
CA GLY A 70 -6.97 -11.44 -8.05
C GLY A 70 -5.65 -11.84 -8.73
N ALA A 71 -5.46 -13.13 -8.96
CA ALA A 71 -4.24 -13.65 -9.62
C ALA A 71 -4.10 -13.14 -11.06
N ASP A 72 -5.20 -12.95 -11.77
CA ASP A 72 -5.29 -12.33 -13.09
C ASP A 72 -5.97 -10.96 -12.96
N ALA A 73 -5.17 -9.91 -12.86
CA ALA A 73 -5.67 -8.54 -12.74
C ALA A 73 -6.56 -8.07 -13.92
N SER A 74 -6.50 -8.78 -15.07
CA SER A 74 -7.32 -8.45 -16.22
C SER A 74 -8.74 -9.01 -16.14
N ARG A 75 -8.99 -9.99 -15.24
CA ARG A 75 -10.25 -10.73 -15.15
C ARG A 75 -10.80 -10.90 -13.76
N GLU A 76 -10.04 -10.54 -12.73
CA GLU A 76 -10.39 -10.77 -11.33
C GLU A 76 -10.23 -9.50 -10.49
N MET A 77 -11.19 -9.26 -9.61
CA MET A 77 -11.17 -8.17 -8.64
C MET A 77 -11.77 -8.65 -7.32
N VAL A 78 -11.17 -8.28 -6.23
CA VAL A 78 -11.73 -8.51 -4.89
C VAL A 78 -12.21 -7.20 -4.33
N VAL A 79 -13.46 -7.18 -3.88
CA VAL A 79 -14.08 -6.06 -3.16
C VAL A 79 -14.16 -6.45 -1.69
N SER A 80 -13.55 -5.66 -0.82
CA SER A 80 -13.47 -5.94 0.61
C SER A 80 -14.01 -4.79 1.44
N TRP A 81 -14.65 -5.11 2.56
CA TRP A 81 -15.09 -4.16 3.61
C TRP A 81 -15.12 -4.86 4.96
N HIS A 82 -15.30 -4.12 6.04
CA HIS A 82 -15.36 -4.72 7.36
C HIS A 82 -16.51 -4.19 8.21
N THR A 83 -16.84 -4.98 9.25
CA THR A 83 -17.82 -4.64 10.29
C THR A 83 -17.31 -5.10 11.64
N LEU A 84 -17.86 -4.53 12.73
CA LEU A 84 -17.56 -4.93 14.11
C LEU A 84 -18.63 -5.85 14.73
N GLN A 85 -19.56 -6.30 13.90
CA GLN A 85 -20.62 -7.26 14.26
C GLN A 85 -20.84 -8.20 13.08
N PRO A 86 -21.31 -9.43 13.31
CA PRO A 86 -21.75 -10.31 12.23
C PRO A 86 -22.89 -9.66 11.43
N VAL A 87 -22.89 -9.86 10.13
CA VAL A 87 -23.93 -9.36 9.21
C VAL A 87 -24.50 -10.51 8.38
N ALA A 88 -25.74 -10.35 7.94
CA ALA A 88 -26.41 -11.32 7.08
C ALA A 88 -26.17 -10.99 5.58
N ALA A 89 -26.00 -12.04 4.78
CA ALA A 89 -25.92 -12.00 3.31
C ALA A 89 -24.96 -10.92 2.74
N PRO A 90 -23.70 -10.82 3.20
CA PRO A 90 -22.73 -9.90 2.61
C PRO A 90 -22.52 -10.25 1.13
N ARG A 91 -22.58 -9.25 0.26
CA ARG A 91 -22.48 -9.44 -1.19
C ARG A 91 -22.01 -8.19 -1.91
N VAL A 92 -21.48 -8.37 -3.12
CA VAL A 92 -21.14 -7.31 -4.06
C VAL A 92 -22.16 -7.33 -5.20
N LEU A 93 -22.77 -6.20 -5.46
CA LEU A 93 -23.55 -5.97 -6.66
C LEU A 93 -22.60 -5.43 -7.74
N LEU A 94 -22.51 -6.10 -8.89
CA LEU A 94 -21.66 -5.68 -9.99
C LEU A 94 -22.54 -5.06 -11.08
N GLY A 95 -22.21 -3.82 -11.42
CA GLY A 95 -22.86 -3.03 -12.46
C GLY A 95 -21.96 -2.83 -13.68
N ASP A 96 -22.59 -2.57 -14.81
CA ASP A 96 -21.94 -2.09 -16.01
C ASP A 96 -21.67 -0.56 -15.94
N GLY A 97 -21.02 0.00 -16.97
CA GLY A 97 -20.77 1.44 -17.07
C GLY A 97 -22.05 2.30 -17.20
N HIS A 98 -23.23 1.69 -17.32
CA HIS A 98 -24.53 2.37 -17.38
C HIS A 98 -25.30 2.31 -16.06
N GLY A 99 -24.73 1.71 -15.01
CA GLY A 99 -25.34 1.62 -13.69
C GLY A 99 -26.35 0.47 -13.54
N ASN A 100 -26.39 -0.49 -14.47
CA ASN A 100 -27.25 -1.66 -14.35
C ASN A 100 -26.55 -2.72 -13.51
N PHE A 101 -27.06 -3.01 -12.32
CA PHE A 101 -26.56 -4.05 -11.43
C PHE A 101 -27.19 -5.40 -11.79
N ALA A 102 -26.57 -6.12 -12.73
CA ALA A 102 -27.10 -7.38 -13.25
C ALA A 102 -26.59 -8.64 -12.52
N LYS A 103 -25.49 -8.53 -11.74
CA LYS A 103 -24.85 -9.66 -11.06
C LYS A 103 -24.69 -9.35 -9.58
N ALA A 104 -25.11 -10.29 -8.73
CA ALA A 104 -24.80 -10.28 -7.30
C ALA A 104 -23.82 -11.42 -7.00
N VAL A 105 -22.74 -11.12 -6.29
CA VAL A 105 -21.71 -12.09 -5.88
C VAL A 105 -21.64 -12.13 -4.37
N ALA A 106 -21.90 -13.29 -3.78
CA ALA A 106 -21.81 -13.47 -2.34
C ALA A 106 -20.38 -13.23 -1.87
N ALA A 107 -20.24 -12.55 -0.74
CA ALA A 107 -18.95 -12.35 -0.09
C ALA A 107 -18.70 -13.44 0.95
N THR A 108 -17.45 -13.91 1.03
CA THR A 108 -16.97 -14.71 2.14
C THR A 108 -16.59 -13.81 3.30
N THR A 109 -16.76 -14.30 4.54
CA THR A 109 -16.40 -13.54 5.75
C THR A 109 -15.23 -14.21 6.44
N LYS A 110 -14.17 -13.43 6.65
CA LYS A 110 -13.07 -13.77 7.56
C LYS A 110 -13.26 -13.00 8.87
N SER A 111 -12.68 -13.48 9.96
CA SER A 111 -12.70 -12.76 11.22
C SER A 111 -11.45 -13.04 12.04
N TYR A 112 -11.09 -12.09 12.89
CA TYR A 112 -10.10 -12.29 13.94
C TYR A 112 -10.60 -11.65 15.25
N VAL A 113 -10.10 -12.16 16.37
CA VAL A 113 -10.30 -11.55 17.67
C VAL A 113 -9.05 -10.73 17.99
N ASP A 114 -9.20 -9.43 18.18
CA ASP A 114 -8.08 -8.61 18.62
C ASP A 114 -7.63 -9.03 20.03
N ALA A 115 -6.41 -9.54 20.12
CA ALA A 115 -5.87 -10.08 21.37
C ALA A 115 -5.76 -9.06 22.50
N LYS A 116 -5.75 -7.77 22.18
CA LYS A 116 -5.63 -6.68 23.17
C LYS A 116 -6.98 -6.27 23.75
N SER A 117 -8.00 -6.18 22.93
CA SER A 117 -9.35 -5.71 23.33
C SER A 117 -10.36 -6.83 23.50
N GLY A 118 -10.08 -8.03 22.98
CA GLY A 118 -11.02 -9.15 22.93
C GLY A 118 -12.20 -8.95 21.96
N ARG A 119 -12.23 -7.87 21.17
CA ARG A 119 -13.27 -7.59 20.20
C ARG A 119 -13.02 -8.34 18.90
N THR A 120 -14.09 -8.76 18.24
CA THR A 120 -14.01 -9.41 16.93
C THR A 120 -14.20 -8.39 15.80
N VAL A 121 -13.39 -8.52 14.78
CA VAL A 121 -13.53 -7.83 13.49
C VAL A 121 -13.93 -8.85 12.44
N TYR A 122 -14.87 -8.49 11.59
CA TYR A 122 -15.33 -9.28 10.45
C TYR A 122 -14.98 -8.54 9.17
N ALA A 123 -14.27 -9.18 8.26
CA ALA A 123 -14.02 -8.65 6.92
C ALA A 123 -14.70 -9.51 5.87
N HIS A 124 -15.36 -8.86 4.94
CA HIS A 124 -16.17 -9.47 3.90
C HIS A 124 -15.48 -9.29 2.54
N HIS A 125 -15.35 -10.35 1.77
CA HIS A 125 -14.60 -10.37 0.50
C HIS A 125 -15.47 -10.93 -0.62
N GLY A 126 -15.90 -10.07 -1.54
CA GLY A 126 -16.56 -10.47 -2.77
C GLY A 126 -15.54 -10.66 -3.89
N VAL A 127 -15.34 -11.89 -4.32
CA VAL A 127 -14.42 -12.20 -5.42
C VAL A 127 -15.17 -12.14 -6.74
N LEU A 128 -14.84 -11.18 -7.56
CA LEU A 128 -15.39 -10.97 -8.90
C LEU A 128 -14.46 -11.62 -9.92
N ASP A 129 -14.98 -12.55 -10.68
CA ASP A 129 -14.27 -13.30 -11.71
C ASP A 129 -14.93 -13.16 -13.09
N GLY A 130 -14.23 -13.62 -14.14
CA GLY A 130 -14.74 -13.59 -15.50
C GLY A 130 -14.97 -12.20 -16.06
N LEU A 131 -14.29 -11.20 -15.53
CA LEU A 131 -14.37 -9.81 -15.97
C LEU A 131 -13.72 -9.64 -17.35
N ALA A 132 -14.16 -8.63 -18.10
CA ALA A 132 -13.51 -8.23 -19.34
C ALA A 132 -12.25 -7.41 -19.07
N PRO A 133 -11.14 -7.64 -19.79
CA PRO A 133 -9.91 -6.85 -19.65
C PRO A 133 -10.11 -5.37 -20.01
N SER A 134 -9.33 -4.47 -19.41
CA SER A 134 -9.33 -3.02 -19.66
C SER A 134 -10.73 -2.40 -19.61
N THR A 135 -11.60 -2.89 -18.72
CA THR A 135 -13.01 -2.51 -18.65
C THR A 135 -13.33 -1.87 -17.32
N GLY A 136 -14.03 -0.74 -17.36
CA GLY A 136 -14.55 -0.05 -16.18
C GLY A 136 -15.84 -0.68 -15.67
N TYR A 137 -15.94 -0.84 -14.36
CA TYR A 137 -17.10 -1.39 -13.66
C TYR A 137 -17.55 -0.45 -12.53
N LEU A 138 -18.86 -0.40 -12.31
CA LEU A 138 -19.46 0.14 -11.10
C LEU A 138 -19.81 -1.04 -10.18
N TYR A 139 -19.61 -0.88 -8.89
CA TYR A 139 -20.02 -1.90 -7.93
C TYR A 139 -20.61 -1.29 -6.66
N ALA A 140 -21.35 -2.09 -5.91
CA ALA A 140 -21.79 -1.75 -4.57
C ALA A 140 -21.50 -2.91 -3.61
N ALA A 141 -20.88 -2.62 -2.47
CA ALA A 141 -20.79 -3.54 -1.35
C ALA A 141 -22.01 -3.36 -0.44
N VAL A 142 -22.64 -4.45 0.00
CA VAL A 142 -23.85 -4.41 0.80
C VAL A 142 -24.00 -5.69 1.62
N HIS A 143 -24.69 -5.58 2.75
CA HIS A 143 -25.25 -6.68 3.53
C HIS A 143 -26.68 -6.30 3.96
N ASP A 144 -27.44 -7.28 4.43
CA ASP A 144 -28.85 -7.04 4.74
C ASP A 144 -29.03 -5.94 5.78
N GLY A 145 -29.90 -5.02 5.47
CA GLY A 145 -30.22 -3.86 6.30
C GLY A 145 -29.26 -2.68 6.18
N ALA A 146 -28.10 -2.82 5.53
CA ALA A 146 -27.15 -1.71 5.38
C ALA A 146 -27.44 -0.86 4.13
N THR A 147 -27.08 0.40 4.20
CA THR A 147 -26.99 1.24 3.01
C THR A 147 -25.81 0.77 2.15
N PRO A 148 -26.01 0.52 0.83
CA PRO A 148 -24.90 0.14 -0.06
C PRO A 148 -23.84 1.22 -0.14
N GLU A 149 -22.57 0.81 -0.14
CA GLU A 149 -21.44 1.67 -0.45
C GLU A 149 -20.92 1.39 -1.86
N PHE A 150 -20.72 2.43 -2.65
CA PHE A 150 -20.39 2.34 -4.07
C PHE A 150 -18.92 2.63 -4.32
N GLY A 151 -18.40 1.99 -5.37
CA GLY A 151 -17.11 2.28 -5.94
C GLY A 151 -17.07 1.94 -7.43
N THR A 152 -15.95 2.29 -8.05
CA THR A 152 -15.65 1.93 -9.43
C THR A 152 -14.29 1.29 -9.50
N PHE A 153 -14.05 0.48 -10.53
CA PHE A 153 -12.70 0.01 -10.83
C PHE A 153 -12.54 -0.22 -12.34
N THR A 154 -11.29 -0.31 -12.76
CA THR A 154 -10.93 -0.75 -14.10
C THR A 154 -10.06 -1.98 -13.98
N THR A 155 -10.38 -3.05 -14.73
CA THR A 155 -9.55 -4.24 -14.83
C THR A 155 -8.25 -3.96 -15.58
N GLY A 156 -7.20 -4.71 -15.26
CA GLY A 156 -5.93 -4.62 -15.97
C GLY A 156 -6.05 -5.02 -17.45
N PRO A 157 -5.08 -4.66 -18.27
CA PRO A 157 -4.99 -5.14 -19.65
C PRO A 157 -4.58 -6.63 -19.68
N SER A 158 -5.06 -7.37 -20.68
CA SER A 158 -4.73 -8.79 -20.88
C SER A 158 -3.37 -9.02 -21.56
N GLY A 159 -2.62 -7.99 -21.85
CA GLY A 159 -1.33 -8.04 -22.52
C GLY A 159 -0.60 -6.71 -22.38
N ARG A 160 0.49 -6.54 -23.13
CA ARG A 160 1.31 -5.32 -23.08
C ARG A 160 0.49 -4.08 -23.34
N ALA A 161 0.51 -3.16 -22.38
CA ALA A 161 -0.16 -1.87 -22.46
C ALA A 161 0.58 -0.85 -21.59
N ARG A 162 0.28 0.42 -21.79
CA ARG A 162 0.69 1.46 -20.84
C ARG A 162 -0.01 1.25 -19.51
N VAL A 163 0.77 1.27 -18.45
CA VAL A 163 0.27 1.08 -17.07
C VAL A 163 0.99 2.06 -16.16
N THR A 164 0.24 2.78 -15.35
CA THR A 164 0.80 3.60 -14.27
C THR A 164 0.46 2.95 -12.94
N PHE A 165 1.46 2.80 -12.07
CA PHE A 165 1.25 2.41 -10.69
C PHE A 165 2.02 3.33 -9.75
N THR A 166 1.66 3.33 -8.47
CA THR A 166 2.34 4.10 -7.43
C THR A 166 2.76 3.19 -6.29
N SER A 167 3.73 3.65 -5.47
CA SER A 167 4.18 2.88 -4.32
C SER A 167 4.66 3.78 -3.19
N PHE A 168 4.30 3.43 -1.96
CA PHE A 168 4.89 3.86 -0.71
C PHE A 168 4.67 2.81 0.40
N GLY A 169 5.39 2.91 1.51
CA GLY A 169 5.17 2.19 2.77
C GLY A 169 5.13 3.15 3.96
N ASP A 170 4.97 2.60 5.17
CA ASP A 170 5.16 3.34 6.42
C ASP A 170 4.22 4.54 6.56
N GLN A 171 2.92 4.29 6.45
CA GLN A 171 1.96 5.38 6.40
C GLN A 171 1.46 5.83 7.77
N GLY A 172 1.01 4.91 8.60
CA GLY A 172 0.24 5.25 9.78
C GLY A 172 -1.16 5.76 9.46
N THR A 173 -1.68 6.62 10.31
CA THR A 173 -2.99 7.25 10.13
C THR A 173 -2.88 8.77 10.20
N PRO A 174 -3.81 9.55 9.60
CA PRO A 174 -3.77 11.01 9.69
C PRO A 174 -4.16 11.54 11.08
N THR A 175 -4.56 10.68 12.02
CA THR A 175 -4.91 11.04 13.38
C THR A 175 -3.67 11.20 14.25
N LEU A 176 -3.62 12.27 15.07
CA LEU A 176 -2.47 12.57 15.93
C LEU A 176 -2.45 11.75 17.23
N GLY A 177 -3.22 10.65 17.31
CA GLY A 177 -3.32 9.86 18.53
C GLY A 177 -4.34 10.42 19.53
N LYS A 178 -4.20 10.04 20.81
CA LYS A 178 -5.10 10.42 21.90
C LYS A 178 -4.48 11.55 22.73
N LYS A 179 -5.30 12.40 23.30
CA LYS A 179 -4.82 13.33 24.32
C LYS A 179 -4.45 12.56 25.59
N GLN A 180 -3.29 12.84 26.15
CA GLN A 180 -2.88 12.34 27.45
C GLN A 180 -3.84 12.85 28.52
N ALA A 181 -4.37 11.96 29.35
CA ALA A 181 -5.31 12.32 30.40
C ALA A 181 -4.73 13.41 31.32
N GLY A 182 -5.51 14.48 31.55
CA GLY A 182 -5.11 15.60 32.41
C GLY A 182 -4.12 16.60 31.76
N THR A 183 -3.79 16.43 30.47
CA THR A 183 -2.92 17.35 29.74
C THR A 183 -3.51 17.74 28.40
N ASN A 184 -2.92 18.76 27.72
CA ASN A 184 -3.25 19.07 26.33
C ASN A 184 -2.25 18.42 25.34
N ALA A 185 -1.32 17.61 25.82
CA ALA A 185 -0.37 16.90 24.98
C ALA A 185 -1.05 15.73 24.23
N TRP A 186 -0.70 15.55 22.97
CA TRP A 186 -1.09 14.41 22.19
C TRP A 186 -0.14 13.23 22.47
N VAL A 187 -0.72 12.03 22.67
CA VAL A 187 0.04 10.77 22.67
C VAL A 187 -0.17 10.15 21.30
N ASN A 188 0.87 10.15 20.50
CA ASN A 188 0.86 9.47 19.21
C ASN A 188 1.31 8.02 19.43
N ASP A 189 0.35 7.15 19.66
CA ASP A 189 0.57 5.73 19.97
C ASP A 189 0.51 4.81 18.73
N ASN A 190 0.32 5.39 17.53
CA ASN A 190 0.19 4.65 16.26
C ASN A 190 1.11 5.20 15.16
N LEU A 191 2.11 5.99 15.50
CA LEU A 191 3.04 6.66 14.59
C LEU A 191 2.39 7.46 13.45
N GLY A 192 1.09 7.81 13.59
CA GLY A 192 0.36 8.56 12.57
C GLY A 192 0.74 10.04 12.51
N SER A 193 0.55 10.64 11.34
CA SER A 193 0.68 12.08 11.11
C SER A 193 -0.28 12.56 10.02
N PRO A 194 -0.56 13.88 9.92
CA PRO A 194 -1.40 14.41 8.83
C PRO A 194 -0.88 14.08 7.42
N ALA A 195 0.43 13.86 7.26
CA ALA A 195 1.03 13.49 5.97
C ALA A 195 0.49 12.19 5.39
N ALA A 196 -0.01 11.25 6.23
CA ALA A 196 -0.70 10.06 5.76
C ALA A 196 -1.95 10.39 4.91
N GLY A 197 -2.64 11.49 5.22
CA GLY A 197 -3.74 11.99 4.39
C GLY A 197 -3.25 12.62 3.09
N ASP A 198 -2.13 13.30 3.14
CA ASP A 198 -1.58 14.02 2.00
C ASP A 198 -0.98 13.06 0.96
N THR A 199 -0.30 11.99 1.37
CA THR A 199 0.21 10.94 0.45
C THR A 199 -0.92 10.20 -0.26
N THR A 200 -2.00 9.82 0.46
CA THR A 200 -3.21 9.27 -0.17
C THR A 200 -3.80 10.25 -1.20
N GLY A 201 -3.88 11.54 -0.85
CA GLY A 201 -4.30 12.59 -1.79
C GLY A 201 -3.39 12.73 -3.01
N GLY A 202 -2.08 12.50 -2.84
CA GLY A 202 -1.11 12.46 -3.91
C GLY A 202 -1.36 11.32 -4.89
N VAL A 203 -1.60 10.11 -4.37
CA VAL A 203 -1.98 8.94 -5.19
C VAL A 203 -3.25 9.23 -5.99
N GLU A 204 -4.25 9.87 -5.38
CA GLU A 204 -5.48 10.27 -6.08
C GLU A 204 -5.23 11.23 -7.24
N ARG A 205 -4.26 12.13 -7.13
CA ARG A 205 -3.91 13.07 -8.22
C ARG A 205 -3.21 12.40 -9.38
N VAL A 206 -2.35 11.38 -9.11
CA VAL A 206 -1.67 10.60 -10.15
C VAL A 206 -2.67 9.66 -10.86
N GLN A 207 -3.72 9.21 -10.17
CA GLN A 207 -4.73 8.28 -10.68
C GLN A 207 -4.11 6.99 -11.26
N PRO A 208 -3.27 6.27 -10.50
CA PRO A 208 -2.67 5.04 -10.97
C PRO A 208 -3.72 3.95 -11.18
N MET A 209 -3.39 2.93 -11.96
CA MET A 209 -4.22 1.73 -12.08
C MET A 209 -4.27 0.95 -10.78
N PHE A 210 -3.14 0.88 -10.06
CA PHE A 210 -3.03 0.26 -8.74
C PHE A 210 -1.95 0.94 -7.90
N HIS A 211 -1.98 0.66 -6.61
CA HIS A 211 -0.98 1.11 -5.65
C HIS A 211 -0.30 -0.08 -4.97
N LEU A 212 1.03 -0.06 -4.85
CA LEU A 212 1.80 -0.99 -4.03
C LEU A 212 2.05 -0.37 -2.67
N PHE A 213 1.67 -1.09 -1.61
CA PHE A 213 1.86 -0.63 -0.26
C PHE A 213 2.96 -1.48 0.42
N ASN A 214 4.12 -0.89 0.64
CA ASN A 214 5.35 -1.58 1.04
C ASN A 214 5.42 -1.88 2.54
N GLY A 215 4.32 -2.31 3.15
CA GLY A 215 4.26 -2.69 4.57
C GLY A 215 4.19 -1.52 5.56
N ASP A 216 4.05 -1.85 6.83
CA ASP A 216 3.84 -0.92 7.94
C ASP A 216 2.68 0.03 7.66
N LEU A 217 1.49 -0.58 7.54
CA LEU A 217 0.29 0.09 7.05
C LEU A 217 -0.21 1.15 8.03
N CYS A 218 -0.53 0.75 9.25
CA CYS A 218 -1.15 1.65 10.22
C CYS A 218 -0.55 1.62 11.62
N TYR A 219 0.46 0.78 11.88
CA TYR A 219 1.11 0.64 13.20
C TYR A 219 0.15 0.25 14.34
N ALA A 220 -0.88 -0.53 14.03
CA ALA A 220 -1.87 -0.95 15.02
C ALA A 220 -1.25 -1.74 16.19
N ASN A 221 -0.16 -2.48 15.96
CA ASN A 221 0.57 -3.21 17.00
C ASN A 221 1.08 -2.31 18.14
N LEU A 222 1.39 -1.05 17.86
CA LEU A 222 1.83 -0.05 18.84
C LEU A 222 0.65 0.64 19.53
N ALA A 223 -0.49 0.70 18.87
CA ALA A 223 -1.64 1.48 19.30
C ALA A 223 -2.30 0.89 20.56
N THR A 224 -2.86 1.76 21.40
CA THR A 224 -3.68 1.36 22.55
C THR A 224 -4.99 0.70 22.11
N ASP A 225 -5.61 1.24 21.06
CA ASP A 225 -6.81 0.70 20.43
C ASP A 225 -6.51 0.32 18.97
N ARG A 226 -6.13 -0.95 18.77
CA ARG A 226 -5.75 -1.50 17.46
C ARG A 226 -6.88 -1.41 16.44
N ILE A 227 -8.10 -1.74 16.88
CA ILE A 227 -9.28 -1.73 16.00
C ILE A 227 -9.57 -0.32 15.53
N ARG A 228 -9.50 0.68 16.42
CA ARG A 228 -9.67 2.07 16.06
C ARG A 228 -8.59 2.55 15.08
N THR A 229 -7.36 2.10 15.25
CA THR A 229 -6.25 2.45 14.36
C THR A 229 -6.46 1.90 12.95
N TRP A 230 -6.88 0.63 12.81
CA TRP A 230 -7.29 0.07 11.52
C TRP A 230 -8.48 0.82 10.91
N TRP A 231 -9.44 1.22 11.73
CA TRP A 231 -10.59 2.02 11.27
C TRP A 231 -10.17 3.38 10.71
N ASP A 232 -9.31 4.09 11.42
CA ASP A 232 -8.79 5.39 11.00
C ASP A 232 -7.95 5.27 9.72
N PHE A 233 -7.18 4.19 9.58
CA PHE A 233 -6.44 3.85 8.37
C PHE A 233 -7.38 3.69 7.17
N TRP A 234 -8.45 2.93 7.30
CA TRP A 234 -9.42 2.73 6.24
C TRP A 234 -10.23 3.99 5.95
N THR A 235 -10.58 4.77 6.96
CA THR A 235 -11.25 6.07 6.77
C THR A 235 -10.41 7.00 5.89
N ASN A 236 -9.09 6.99 6.07
CA ASN A 236 -8.18 7.74 5.21
C ASN A 236 -8.09 7.16 3.80
N ASN A 237 -7.93 5.85 3.66
CA ASN A 237 -7.48 5.23 2.42
C ASN A 237 -8.61 4.76 1.50
N SER A 238 -9.82 4.49 2.04
CA SER A 238 -10.95 4.01 1.24
C SER A 238 -11.36 4.97 0.12
N ARG A 239 -11.13 6.28 0.27
CA ARG A 239 -11.37 7.25 -0.82
C ARG A 239 -10.58 6.92 -2.09
N SER A 240 -9.39 6.32 -1.96
CA SER A 240 -8.57 5.83 -3.06
C SER A 240 -8.81 4.34 -3.29
N ALA A 241 -8.69 3.54 -2.25
CA ALA A 241 -8.69 2.08 -2.31
C ALA A 241 -10.03 1.48 -2.79
N ARG A 242 -11.15 2.23 -2.71
CA ARG A 242 -12.44 1.80 -3.30
C ARG A 242 -12.50 1.94 -4.83
N ASN A 243 -11.57 2.67 -5.44
CA ASN A 243 -11.58 2.93 -6.88
C ASN A 243 -10.39 2.35 -7.63
N ARG A 244 -9.39 1.85 -6.92
CA ARG A 244 -8.21 1.18 -7.47
C ARG A 244 -7.63 0.19 -6.47
N PRO A 245 -7.09 -0.95 -6.93
CA PRO A 245 -6.48 -1.92 -6.03
C PRO A 245 -5.29 -1.34 -5.27
N TRP A 246 -5.29 -1.55 -3.95
CA TRP A 246 -4.16 -1.33 -3.08
C TRP A 246 -3.59 -2.69 -2.68
N MET A 247 -2.39 -3.01 -3.19
CA MET A 247 -1.76 -4.33 -3.07
C MET A 247 -0.68 -4.27 -1.98
N PRO A 248 -0.94 -4.80 -0.77
CA PRO A 248 -0.04 -4.65 0.37
C PRO A 248 1.04 -5.72 0.42
N SER A 249 2.24 -5.38 0.91
CA SER A 249 3.13 -6.33 1.58
C SER A 249 2.89 -6.27 3.09
N ALA A 250 3.12 -7.37 3.80
CA ALA A 250 3.16 -7.32 5.26
C ALA A 250 4.49 -6.73 5.71
N GLY A 251 4.45 -5.68 6.55
CA GLY A 251 5.61 -5.16 7.27
C GLY A 251 5.74 -5.80 8.65
N ASN A 252 6.81 -5.44 9.36
CA ASN A 252 7.03 -5.96 10.71
C ASN A 252 6.00 -5.45 11.73
N HIS A 253 5.35 -4.31 11.46
CA HIS A 253 4.26 -3.80 12.30
C HIS A 253 2.90 -4.43 12.03
N GLU A 254 2.71 -5.20 10.97
CA GLU A 254 1.54 -6.05 10.77
C GLU A 254 1.57 -7.31 11.65
N ASN A 255 2.73 -7.63 12.27
CA ASN A 255 2.85 -8.68 13.29
C ASN A 255 2.32 -8.17 14.64
N GLU A 256 1.04 -8.33 14.85
CA GLU A 256 0.33 -7.93 16.08
C GLU A 256 0.23 -9.10 17.03
N LEU A 257 0.97 -9.09 18.14
CA LEU A 257 1.04 -10.19 19.10
C LEU A 257 -0.37 -10.70 19.49
N GLY A 258 -0.56 -11.99 19.33
CA GLY A 258 -1.80 -12.70 19.67
C GLY A 258 -2.87 -12.67 18.56
N ASN A 259 -2.71 -11.88 17.50
CA ASN A 259 -3.63 -11.84 16.38
C ASN A 259 -3.22 -12.91 15.34
N GLY A 260 -3.56 -14.15 15.60
CA GLY A 260 -3.20 -15.31 14.78
C GLY A 260 -1.92 -16.02 15.24
N PRO A 261 -1.53 -17.15 14.58
CA PRO A 261 -0.43 -18.00 15.02
C PRO A 261 0.92 -17.30 15.07
N ILE A 262 1.18 -16.36 14.17
CA ILE A 262 2.41 -15.55 14.10
C ILE A 262 2.13 -14.04 14.12
N GLY A 263 0.96 -13.65 14.61
CA GLY A 263 0.58 -12.25 14.81
C GLY A 263 -0.05 -11.54 13.62
N TYR A 264 -0.11 -12.14 12.42
CA TYR A 264 -0.62 -11.49 11.20
C TYR A 264 -2.13 -11.61 11.00
N GLY A 265 -2.90 -12.07 11.99
CA GLY A 265 -4.34 -12.34 11.83
C GLY A 265 -5.18 -11.14 11.41
N ALA A 266 -4.83 -9.93 11.86
CA ALA A 266 -5.50 -8.71 11.40
C ALA A 266 -5.26 -8.47 9.90
N TYR A 267 -3.99 -8.45 9.45
CA TYR A 267 -3.62 -8.33 8.06
C TYR A 267 -4.30 -9.39 7.18
N GLN A 268 -4.22 -10.66 7.57
CA GLN A 268 -4.82 -11.78 6.85
C GLN A 268 -6.35 -11.71 6.78
N THR A 269 -6.97 -11.00 7.72
CA THR A 269 -8.42 -10.80 7.75
C THR A 269 -8.83 -9.64 6.86
N TYR A 270 -8.15 -8.49 6.94
CA TYR A 270 -8.51 -7.33 6.14
C TYR A 270 -8.25 -7.51 4.64
N PHE A 271 -7.22 -8.30 4.27
CA PHE A 271 -6.83 -8.44 2.87
C PHE A 271 -7.13 -9.83 2.30
N GLN A 272 -7.64 -9.84 1.09
CA GLN A 272 -7.81 -11.03 0.27
C GLN A 272 -6.93 -10.84 -0.98
N VAL A 273 -5.69 -11.28 -0.88
CA VAL A 273 -4.71 -11.26 -1.97
C VAL A 273 -4.66 -12.62 -2.68
N PRO A 274 -4.03 -12.72 -3.88
CA PRO A 274 -3.87 -13.99 -4.58
C PRO A 274 -3.21 -15.07 -3.72
N GLU A 275 -3.67 -16.30 -3.82
CA GLU A 275 -3.05 -17.43 -3.12
C GLU A 275 -1.71 -17.79 -3.75
N ALA A 276 -0.77 -18.21 -2.92
CA ALA A 276 0.54 -18.70 -3.33
C ALA A 276 0.77 -20.13 -2.81
N SER A 277 1.48 -20.93 -3.57
CA SER A 277 1.84 -22.28 -3.13
C SER A 277 2.82 -22.24 -1.94
N GLY A 278 2.81 -23.29 -1.14
CA GLY A 278 3.67 -23.44 0.03
C GLY A 278 3.20 -22.69 1.28
N GLN A 279 2.09 -21.96 1.21
CA GLN A 279 1.47 -21.30 2.37
C GLN A 279 0.64 -22.27 3.19
N ASN A 280 0.52 -21.98 4.48
CA ASN A 280 -0.40 -22.59 5.43
C ASN A 280 -1.25 -21.48 6.09
N ASP A 281 -2.13 -21.84 7.01
CA ASP A 281 -3.01 -20.84 7.65
C ASP A 281 -2.25 -19.73 8.38
N ALA A 282 -1.06 -20.01 8.94
CA ALA A 282 -0.25 -18.99 9.60
C ALA A 282 0.41 -18.02 8.61
N THR A 283 0.68 -18.45 7.39
CA THR A 283 1.42 -17.68 6.38
C THR A 283 0.58 -17.26 5.18
N ARG A 284 -0.72 -17.60 5.15
CA ARG A 284 -1.62 -17.28 4.03
C ARG A 284 -1.64 -15.79 3.76
N GLY A 285 -1.44 -15.40 2.47
CA GLY A 285 -1.46 -14.02 1.99
C GLY A 285 -0.23 -13.19 2.36
N LEU A 286 0.79 -13.76 3.04
CA LEU A 286 2.01 -13.02 3.38
C LEU A 286 2.94 -12.84 2.18
N TRP A 287 2.90 -13.73 1.20
CA TRP A 287 3.57 -13.57 -0.08
C TRP A 287 2.63 -13.99 -1.22
N TYR A 288 2.71 -13.30 -2.33
CA TYR A 288 1.85 -13.55 -3.48
C TYR A 288 2.40 -12.87 -4.73
N ARG A 289 1.79 -13.13 -5.86
CA ARG A 289 2.09 -12.46 -7.12
C ARG A 289 0.82 -12.10 -7.89
N PHE A 290 0.93 -11.10 -8.74
CA PHE A 290 -0.07 -10.78 -9.75
C PHE A 290 0.60 -10.19 -10.99
N THR A 291 -0.16 -10.07 -12.08
CA THR A 291 0.35 -9.54 -13.34
C THR A 291 -0.59 -8.48 -13.90
N VAL A 292 -0.02 -7.34 -14.28
CA VAL A 292 -0.75 -6.26 -14.96
C VAL A 292 -0.02 -5.92 -16.25
N GLY A 293 -0.64 -6.21 -17.40
CA GLY A 293 0.04 -6.08 -18.68
C GLY A 293 1.28 -6.98 -18.77
N ALA A 294 2.44 -6.38 -18.99
CA ALA A 294 3.73 -7.08 -19.02
C ALA A 294 4.55 -6.90 -17.74
N VAL A 295 3.91 -6.48 -16.64
CA VAL A 295 4.55 -6.29 -15.34
C VAL A 295 4.13 -7.41 -14.40
N ARG A 296 5.08 -8.25 -13.98
CA ARG A 296 4.93 -9.21 -12.89
C ARG A 296 5.33 -8.54 -11.60
N VAL A 297 4.39 -8.45 -10.65
CA VAL A 297 4.64 -8.00 -9.28
C VAL A 297 4.68 -9.20 -8.35
N ILE A 298 5.69 -9.27 -7.51
CA ILE A 298 5.91 -10.29 -6.48
C ILE A 298 5.98 -9.58 -5.14
N SER A 299 5.03 -9.87 -4.24
CA SER A 299 5.02 -9.37 -2.87
C SER A 299 5.64 -10.40 -1.94
N LEU A 300 6.53 -9.95 -1.03
CA LEU A 300 7.27 -10.81 -0.11
C LEU A 300 7.07 -10.36 1.35
N ALA A 301 7.14 -11.32 2.28
CA ALA A 301 7.17 -11.09 3.73
C ALA A 301 8.60 -11.23 4.24
N ASN A 302 9.25 -10.11 4.51
CA ASN A 302 10.65 -10.08 4.92
C ASN A 302 10.94 -10.71 6.28
N ASP A 303 9.99 -10.64 7.22
CA ASP A 303 10.15 -11.20 8.58
C ASP A 303 10.56 -12.68 8.58
N ASP A 304 10.27 -13.40 7.47
CA ASP A 304 10.69 -14.78 7.28
C ASP A 304 12.22 -14.94 7.17
N VAL A 305 12.91 -13.94 6.64
CA VAL A 305 14.37 -14.00 6.41
C VAL A 305 15.15 -12.96 7.22
N CYS A 306 14.52 -11.91 7.71
CA CYS A 306 15.18 -10.86 8.45
C CYS A 306 15.66 -11.33 9.83
N TYR A 307 16.83 -10.85 10.22
CA TYR A 307 17.36 -11.03 11.57
C TYR A 307 16.70 -10.11 12.59
N GLN A 308 16.16 -8.96 12.16
CA GLN A 308 15.43 -8.06 13.05
C GLN A 308 14.14 -8.71 13.57
N ASP A 309 13.80 -8.50 14.85
CA ASP A 309 12.50 -8.90 15.38
C ASP A 309 11.37 -8.25 14.57
N GLY A 310 10.42 -9.06 14.10
CA GLY A 310 9.21 -8.57 13.45
C GLY A 310 8.23 -8.01 14.46
N GLY A 311 8.02 -6.69 14.47
CA GLY A 311 7.01 -6.03 15.30
C GLY A 311 7.02 -6.44 16.77
N ASN A 312 6.20 -7.43 17.13
CA ASN A 312 6.06 -7.91 18.50
C ASN A 312 6.68 -9.29 18.76
N SER A 313 7.11 -10.00 17.75
CA SER A 313 7.72 -11.32 17.91
C SER A 313 8.75 -11.62 16.83
N TYR A 314 9.68 -12.50 17.16
CA TYR A 314 10.69 -12.99 16.22
C TYR A 314 10.12 -14.16 15.43
N VAL A 315 9.99 -13.98 14.13
CA VAL A 315 9.37 -14.96 13.24
C VAL A 315 10.29 -15.41 12.10
N HIS A 316 11.58 -15.14 12.22
CA HIS A 316 12.60 -15.61 11.26
C HIS A 316 12.48 -17.13 11.03
N GLY A 317 12.45 -17.54 9.76
CA GLY A 317 12.29 -18.94 9.36
C GLY A 317 10.86 -19.48 9.49
N CYS A 318 9.84 -18.63 9.67
CA CYS A 318 8.45 -19.06 9.88
C CYS A 318 7.88 -19.88 8.72
N SER A 319 8.31 -19.63 7.48
CA SER A 319 7.90 -20.40 6.31
C SER A 319 8.64 -21.74 6.17
N LYS A 320 9.69 -21.97 6.94
CA LYS A 320 10.60 -23.13 6.82
C LYS A 320 11.16 -23.29 5.39
N GLY A 321 11.47 -22.17 4.73
CA GLY A 321 12.00 -22.12 3.37
C GLY A 321 10.94 -22.19 2.27
N ALA A 322 9.66 -22.33 2.59
CA ALA A 322 8.59 -22.42 1.58
C ALA A 322 8.48 -21.15 0.74
N GLN A 323 8.64 -19.96 1.37
CA GLN A 323 8.61 -18.69 0.64
C GLN A 323 9.77 -18.58 -0.35
N LYS A 324 10.99 -18.96 0.04
CA LYS A 324 12.17 -18.92 -0.84
C LYS A 324 12.01 -19.86 -2.04
N ALA A 325 11.55 -21.09 -1.80
CA ALA A 325 11.32 -22.08 -2.87
C ALA A 325 10.23 -21.59 -3.85
N TRP A 326 9.14 -20.99 -3.33
CA TRP A 326 8.11 -20.37 -4.15
C TRP A 326 8.65 -19.18 -4.94
N LEU A 327 9.43 -18.28 -4.30
CA LEU A 327 10.02 -17.12 -4.95
C LEU A 327 10.92 -17.52 -6.12
N GLU A 328 11.77 -18.52 -5.93
CA GLU A 328 12.65 -19.01 -6.98
C GLU A 328 11.86 -19.55 -8.18
N ALA A 329 10.81 -20.32 -7.93
CA ALA A 329 9.94 -20.83 -8.99
C ALA A 329 9.22 -19.71 -9.75
N GLU A 330 8.70 -18.70 -9.04
CA GLU A 330 7.98 -17.56 -9.65
C GLU A 330 8.92 -16.65 -10.45
N LEU A 331 10.12 -16.39 -9.95
CA LEU A 331 11.13 -15.60 -10.67
C LEU A 331 11.57 -16.31 -11.95
N SER A 332 11.82 -17.62 -11.87
CA SER A 332 12.17 -18.45 -13.02
C SER A 332 11.04 -18.45 -14.06
N ALA A 333 9.81 -18.65 -13.63
CA ALA A 333 8.64 -18.61 -14.51
C ALA A 333 8.46 -17.24 -15.17
N ALA A 334 8.53 -16.15 -14.38
CA ALA A 334 8.37 -14.80 -14.90
C ALA A 334 9.46 -14.44 -15.91
N ARG A 335 10.72 -14.83 -15.67
CA ARG A 335 11.81 -14.49 -16.59
C ARG A 335 11.80 -15.35 -17.86
N SER A 336 11.22 -16.52 -17.81
CA SER A 336 11.03 -17.39 -18.98
C SER A 336 9.80 -17.03 -19.82
N ASP A 337 8.85 -16.32 -19.24
CA ASP A 337 7.63 -15.89 -19.91
C ASP A 337 7.91 -14.77 -20.91
N ARG A 338 7.55 -14.97 -22.17
CA ARG A 338 7.76 -13.98 -23.26
C ARG A 338 6.77 -12.81 -23.18
N ASP A 339 5.73 -12.91 -22.37
CA ASP A 339 4.75 -11.84 -22.16
C ASP A 339 5.08 -10.95 -20.97
N ILE A 340 6.08 -11.31 -20.14
CA ILE A 340 6.54 -10.54 -18.99
C ILE A 340 7.83 -9.79 -19.34
N ASP A 341 7.75 -8.47 -19.34
CA ASP A 341 8.92 -7.61 -19.55
C ASP A 341 9.57 -7.22 -18.22
N TRP A 342 8.77 -6.87 -17.22
CA TRP A 342 9.21 -6.33 -15.95
C TRP A 342 8.94 -7.28 -14.79
N ILE A 343 9.92 -7.49 -13.93
CA ILE A 343 9.76 -8.15 -12.63
C ILE A 343 9.99 -7.10 -11.55
N VAL A 344 8.93 -6.79 -10.81
CA VAL A 344 8.93 -5.85 -9.68
C VAL A 344 8.70 -6.63 -8.40
N VAL A 345 9.60 -6.50 -7.43
CA VAL A 345 9.45 -7.05 -6.09
C VAL A 345 8.98 -5.94 -5.16
N CYS A 346 7.89 -6.18 -4.44
CA CYS A 346 7.39 -5.33 -3.37
C CYS A 346 7.59 -6.03 -2.03
N MET A 347 8.30 -5.40 -1.12
CA MET A 347 8.60 -5.95 0.20
C MET A 347 8.74 -4.82 1.22
N HIS A 348 8.88 -5.14 2.50
CA HIS A 348 8.95 -4.10 3.52
C HIS A 348 10.37 -3.77 3.95
N GLN A 349 11.08 -4.68 4.67
CA GLN A 349 12.44 -4.42 5.14
C GLN A 349 13.42 -4.32 3.98
N VAL A 350 14.55 -3.68 4.22
CA VAL A 350 15.47 -3.23 3.19
C VAL A 350 16.77 -4.03 3.14
N ALA A 351 17.25 -4.30 1.92
CA ALA A 351 18.61 -4.82 1.68
C ALA A 351 19.66 -3.69 1.68
N ILE A 352 19.24 -2.45 1.52
CA ILE A 352 20.08 -1.25 1.46
C ILE A 352 19.45 -0.13 2.29
N SER A 353 20.25 0.60 3.05
CA SER A 353 19.83 1.87 3.69
C SER A 353 21.05 2.68 4.09
N THR A 354 21.02 3.98 3.87
CA THR A 354 22.02 4.91 4.40
C THR A 354 21.57 5.64 5.66
N ALA A 355 20.49 5.22 6.30
CA ALA A 355 20.02 5.82 7.55
C ALA A 355 20.96 5.45 8.71
N ASN A 356 21.34 6.48 9.48
CA ASN A 356 22.07 6.35 10.73
C ASN A 356 21.10 6.33 11.92
N ASN A 357 21.31 5.41 12.87
CA ASN A 357 20.47 5.30 14.07
C ASN A 357 18.95 5.12 13.80
N PHE A 358 18.62 4.43 12.76
CA PHE A 358 17.26 3.97 12.45
C PHE A 358 17.26 2.44 12.35
N ASN A 359 16.47 1.82 11.45
CA ASN A 359 16.41 0.35 11.36
C ASN A 359 17.70 -0.26 10.80
N GLY A 360 18.14 0.19 9.63
CA GLY A 360 19.28 -0.36 8.90
C GLY A 360 18.90 -1.45 7.89
N ALA A 361 19.86 -1.86 7.07
CA ALA A 361 19.68 -2.98 6.15
C ALA A 361 19.78 -4.31 6.90
N ASP A 362 19.13 -5.36 6.37
CA ASP A 362 19.15 -6.69 6.98
C ASP A 362 19.93 -7.69 6.11
N LEU A 363 20.89 -8.39 6.74
CA LEU A 363 21.74 -9.37 6.07
C LEU A 363 20.93 -10.58 5.57
N GLY A 364 19.85 -10.97 6.25
CA GLY A 364 19.03 -12.11 5.83
C GLY A 364 18.44 -11.93 4.43
N ILE A 365 18.04 -10.70 4.07
CA ILE A 365 17.59 -10.38 2.70
C ILE A 365 18.73 -10.55 1.71
N ARG A 366 19.93 -10.11 2.07
CA ARG A 366 21.12 -10.20 1.21
C ARG A 366 21.58 -11.65 1.00
N GLU A 367 21.47 -12.48 2.02
CA GLU A 367 21.82 -13.90 1.96
C GLU A 367 20.82 -14.71 1.14
N GLU A 368 19.53 -14.47 1.36
CA GLU A 368 18.47 -15.34 0.89
C GLU A 368 17.86 -14.92 -0.46
N TRP A 369 17.75 -13.61 -0.72
CA TRP A 369 16.97 -13.10 -1.85
C TRP A 369 17.78 -12.37 -2.92
N ILE A 370 18.80 -11.57 -2.57
CA ILE A 370 19.61 -10.89 -3.60
C ILE A 370 20.22 -11.88 -4.61
N PRO A 371 20.74 -13.06 -4.23
CA PRO A 371 21.24 -14.03 -5.22
C PRO A 371 20.16 -14.52 -6.19
N LEU A 372 18.90 -14.63 -5.75
CA LEU A 372 17.79 -14.96 -6.62
C LEU A 372 17.44 -13.78 -7.55
N PHE A 373 17.43 -12.55 -7.02
CA PHE A 373 17.20 -11.35 -7.84
C PHE A 373 18.25 -11.21 -8.95
N ASP A 374 19.50 -11.47 -8.63
CA ASP A 374 20.61 -11.45 -9.59
C ASP A 374 20.48 -12.55 -10.65
N THR A 375 20.15 -13.78 -10.22
CA THR A 375 20.04 -14.95 -11.10
C THR A 375 18.92 -14.78 -12.12
N TYR A 376 17.77 -14.29 -11.67
CA TYR A 376 16.58 -14.15 -12.53
C TYR A 376 16.40 -12.74 -13.07
N GLY A 377 17.29 -11.81 -12.75
CA GLY A 377 17.31 -10.44 -13.26
C GLY A 377 16.08 -9.66 -12.85
N VAL A 378 15.76 -9.58 -11.54
CA VAL A 378 14.74 -8.65 -11.03
C VAL A 378 15.09 -7.23 -11.47
N ASP A 379 14.11 -6.49 -11.94
CA ASP A 379 14.32 -5.15 -12.48
C ASP A 379 14.29 -4.07 -11.39
N LEU A 380 13.31 -4.19 -10.51
CA LEU A 380 13.01 -3.18 -9.49
C LEU A 380 12.57 -3.86 -8.18
N VAL A 381 13.11 -3.37 -7.07
CA VAL A 381 12.64 -3.68 -5.72
C VAL A 381 12.15 -2.38 -5.08
N VAL A 382 10.92 -2.36 -4.57
CA VAL A 382 10.34 -1.26 -3.80
C VAL A 382 10.12 -1.70 -2.36
N CYS A 383 10.61 -0.90 -1.41
CA CYS A 383 10.59 -1.19 0.02
C CYS A 383 10.01 -0.02 0.81
N GLY A 384 9.64 -0.30 2.08
CA GLY A 384 9.38 0.67 3.15
C GLY A 384 10.48 0.63 4.22
N HIS A 385 10.04 0.53 5.51
CA HIS A 385 10.84 0.28 6.70
C HIS A 385 11.76 1.41 7.14
N GLU A 386 12.46 2.04 6.22
CA GLU A 386 13.23 3.25 6.41
C GLU A 386 12.40 4.43 5.94
N HIS A 387 12.09 5.35 6.84
CA HIS A 387 11.07 6.38 6.67
C HIS A 387 11.60 7.58 5.89
N HIS A 388 12.10 7.33 4.67
CA HIS A 388 12.64 8.35 3.76
C HIS A 388 12.63 7.86 2.31
N TYR A 389 13.13 8.67 1.40
CA TYR A 389 13.43 8.27 0.03
C TYR A 389 14.91 8.02 -0.19
N GLU A 390 15.21 6.85 -0.74
CA GLU A 390 16.55 6.49 -1.19
C GLU A 390 16.46 5.54 -2.40
N ARG A 391 17.42 5.66 -3.33
CA ARG A 391 17.54 4.80 -4.50
C ARG A 391 18.97 4.34 -4.73
N SER A 392 19.15 3.08 -5.08
CA SER A 392 20.44 2.54 -5.49
C SER A 392 20.74 2.80 -6.97
N HIS A 393 22.01 2.73 -7.33
CA HIS A 393 22.43 2.29 -8.66
C HIS A 393 21.89 0.88 -8.94
N PRO A 394 21.82 0.41 -10.21
CA PRO A 394 21.56 -1.00 -10.47
C PRO A 394 22.66 -1.84 -9.85
N VAL A 395 22.29 -2.78 -8.99
CA VAL A 395 23.24 -3.65 -8.27
C VAL A 395 23.19 -5.06 -8.83
N ARG A 396 24.35 -5.69 -8.92
CA ARG A 396 24.50 -7.09 -9.28
C ARG A 396 25.75 -7.68 -8.63
N GLY A 397 25.57 -8.81 -7.97
CA GLY A 397 26.60 -9.43 -7.17
C GLY A 397 26.79 -8.75 -5.82
N GLN A 398 27.57 -9.40 -5.00
CA GLN A 398 27.86 -9.00 -3.63
C GLN A 398 29.34 -9.17 -3.35
N GLN A 399 29.92 -8.31 -2.51
CA GLN A 399 31.26 -8.51 -2.00
C GLN A 399 31.27 -9.69 -1.03
N HIS A 400 32.34 -10.51 -1.07
CA HIS A 400 32.54 -11.59 -0.11
C HIS A 400 33.12 -11.06 1.21
N ASN A 401 32.27 -10.29 1.92
CA ASN A 401 32.57 -9.74 3.23
C ASN A 401 31.46 -10.07 4.23
N GLN A 402 31.60 -9.63 5.49
CA GLN A 402 30.65 -9.95 6.56
C GLN A 402 29.23 -9.46 6.28
N THR A 403 29.07 -8.43 5.48
CA THR A 403 27.79 -7.75 5.21
C THR A 403 27.21 -8.09 3.83
N LEU A 404 27.94 -8.84 3.00
CA LEU A 404 27.56 -9.12 1.61
C LEU A 404 27.17 -7.82 0.87
N THR A 405 28.04 -6.80 0.93
CA THR A 405 27.78 -5.47 0.35
C THR A 405 27.37 -5.58 -1.12
N PRO A 406 26.18 -5.09 -1.53
CA PRO A 406 25.76 -5.10 -2.93
C PRO A 406 26.71 -4.28 -3.81
N VAL A 407 27.00 -4.77 -5.01
CA VAL A 407 27.94 -4.14 -5.94
C VAL A 407 27.19 -3.36 -7.02
N PRO A 408 27.43 -2.04 -7.21
CA PRO A 408 26.86 -1.31 -8.31
C PRO A 408 27.42 -1.83 -9.65
N ALA A 409 26.53 -2.21 -10.57
CA ALA A 409 26.90 -2.72 -11.90
C ALA A 409 27.05 -1.59 -12.92
N ALA A 410 26.40 -0.45 -12.69
CA ALA A 410 26.49 0.76 -13.48
C ALA A 410 26.18 1.98 -12.59
N THR A 411 26.55 3.18 -13.06
CA THR A 411 26.38 4.42 -12.29
C THR A 411 25.56 5.50 -13.01
N ASN A 412 24.94 5.18 -14.17
CA ASN A 412 24.03 6.11 -14.82
C ASN A 412 22.75 6.25 -13.98
N THR A 413 22.38 7.47 -13.61
CA THR A 413 21.23 7.77 -12.78
C THR A 413 20.00 8.23 -13.55
N GLN A 414 20.14 8.62 -14.83
CA GLN A 414 19.03 9.17 -15.63
C GLN A 414 18.33 8.10 -16.49
N THR A 415 19.10 7.24 -17.14
CA THR A 415 18.58 6.09 -17.87
C THR A 415 19.31 4.85 -17.38
N VAL A 416 18.59 3.97 -16.74
CA VAL A 416 19.12 2.78 -16.07
C VAL A 416 18.70 1.54 -16.85
N ASP A 417 19.68 0.82 -17.37
CA ASP A 417 19.47 -0.48 -18.00
C ASP A 417 19.36 -1.57 -16.91
N THR A 418 18.16 -2.08 -16.70
CA THR A 418 17.90 -3.10 -15.65
C THR A 418 18.44 -4.49 -16.03
N THR A 419 18.90 -4.70 -17.25
CA THR A 419 19.62 -5.94 -17.59
C THR A 419 20.98 -6.02 -16.90
N GLN A 420 21.53 -4.89 -16.50
CA GLN A 420 22.81 -4.81 -15.79
C GLN A 420 22.67 -5.14 -14.29
N GLY A 421 21.51 -4.84 -13.68
CA GLY A 421 21.30 -5.10 -12.25
C GLY A 421 19.93 -4.61 -11.77
N THR A 422 19.61 -4.97 -10.55
CA THR A 422 18.37 -4.62 -9.85
C THR A 422 18.48 -3.21 -9.25
N VAL A 423 17.47 -2.36 -9.47
CA VAL A 423 17.34 -1.08 -8.77
C VAL A 423 16.52 -1.30 -7.49
N HIS A 424 17.05 -0.86 -6.35
CA HIS A 424 16.33 -0.85 -5.08
C HIS A 424 15.89 0.57 -4.75
N MET A 425 14.62 0.74 -4.36
CA MET A 425 14.05 2.02 -3.92
C MET A 425 13.44 1.86 -2.54
N VAL A 426 13.88 2.68 -1.61
CA VAL A 426 13.26 2.87 -0.29
C VAL A 426 12.21 3.96 -0.42
N LEU A 427 10.97 3.64 -0.15
CA LEU A 427 9.79 4.48 -0.34
C LEU A 427 8.95 4.56 0.96
N GLY A 428 9.62 4.68 2.11
CA GLY A 428 8.97 4.69 3.42
C GLY A 428 8.44 6.06 3.87
N GLY A 429 8.24 6.97 2.93
CA GLY A 429 7.71 8.31 3.19
C GLY A 429 6.18 8.40 3.21
N GLY A 430 5.46 7.30 3.50
CA GLY A 430 3.99 7.23 3.39
C GLY A 430 3.20 8.10 4.36
N GLY A 431 3.80 8.55 5.48
CA GLY A 431 3.07 9.44 6.38
C GLY A 431 3.32 9.27 7.87
N THR A 432 4.21 8.36 8.28
CA THR A 432 4.54 8.15 9.69
C THR A 432 5.09 9.43 10.36
N SER A 433 4.83 9.59 11.66
CA SER A 433 5.34 10.72 12.46
C SER A 433 6.81 10.61 12.85
N ALA A 434 7.50 9.53 12.43
CA ALA A 434 8.91 9.27 12.73
C ALA A 434 9.77 9.21 11.45
N PRO A 435 9.88 10.31 10.68
CA PRO A 435 10.69 10.32 9.46
C PRO A 435 12.18 10.15 9.76
N SER A 436 12.93 9.48 8.88
CA SER A 436 14.37 9.24 9.02
C SER A 436 15.24 9.99 8.00
N ASN A 437 14.66 10.83 7.15
CA ASN A 437 15.37 11.55 6.10
C ASN A 437 16.53 12.42 6.60
N GLN A 438 16.48 12.91 7.84
CA GLN A 438 17.56 13.70 8.45
C GLN A 438 18.63 12.85 9.16
N LEU A 439 18.45 11.53 9.17
CA LEU A 439 19.37 10.59 9.82
C LEU A 439 20.34 9.93 8.83
N LEU A 440 20.49 10.44 7.61
CA LEU A 440 21.33 9.83 6.58
C LEU A 440 22.83 10.06 6.85
N PHE A 441 23.62 9.00 6.67
CA PHE A 441 25.09 9.11 6.76
C PHE A 441 25.65 10.06 5.69
N THR A 442 26.65 10.84 6.06
CA THR A 442 27.42 11.68 5.14
C THR A 442 28.92 11.57 5.47
N PRO A 443 29.74 10.94 4.61
CA PRO A 443 29.41 10.29 3.32
C PRO A 443 28.46 9.09 3.47
N PRO A 444 27.92 8.53 2.35
CA PRO A 444 27.04 7.36 2.40
C PRO A 444 27.72 6.13 3.02
N GLU A 445 27.13 5.64 4.09
CA GLU A 445 27.46 4.37 4.76
C GLU A 445 26.17 3.60 5.01
N CYS A 446 26.27 2.31 5.32
CA CYS A 446 25.14 1.47 5.66
C CYS A 446 25.39 0.78 7.01
N ARG A 447 24.34 0.74 7.83
CA ARG A 447 24.27 -0.14 9.00
C ARG A 447 23.56 -1.42 8.59
N VAL A 448 24.23 -2.56 8.75
CA VAL A 448 23.67 -3.87 8.38
C VAL A 448 23.45 -4.68 9.64
N ILE A 449 22.24 -5.16 9.85
CA ILE A 449 21.90 -6.13 10.89
C ILE A 449 22.45 -7.47 10.43
N VAL A 450 23.49 -7.98 11.11
CA VAL A 450 24.16 -9.24 10.75
C VAL A 450 23.74 -10.40 11.65
N SER A 451 23.08 -10.13 12.76
CA SER A 451 22.53 -11.12 13.68
C SER A 451 21.67 -10.42 14.74
N VAL A 452 21.07 -11.20 15.63
CA VAL A 452 20.40 -10.68 16.83
C VAL A 452 20.95 -11.35 18.09
N THR A 453 20.84 -10.65 19.22
CA THR A 453 21.20 -11.19 20.52
C THR A 453 20.23 -12.33 20.94
N ALA A 454 20.59 -13.07 21.99
CA ALA A 454 19.64 -13.88 22.70
C ALA A 454 18.44 -13.00 23.17
N PRO A 455 17.24 -13.57 23.31
CA PRO A 455 16.09 -12.80 23.80
C PRO A 455 16.35 -12.29 25.22
N ASP A 456 16.01 -11.03 25.46
CA ASP A 456 16.03 -10.43 26.79
C ASP A 456 15.07 -11.19 27.72
N PRO A 457 15.51 -11.66 28.89
CA PRO A 457 14.67 -12.49 29.78
C PRO A 457 13.37 -11.81 30.26
N SER A 458 13.35 -10.47 30.29
CA SER A 458 12.21 -9.71 30.81
C SER A 458 11.20 -9.34 29.74
N THR A 459 11.66 -9.09 28.52
CA THR A 459 10.83 -8.58 27.41
C THR A 459 10.62 -9.59 26.29
N GLY A 460 11.46 -10.63 26.20
CA GLY A 460 11.50 -11.56 25.07
C GLY A 460 12.07 -10.98 23.78
N LYS A 461 12.44 -9.70 23.77
CA LYS A 461 12.97 -9.01 22.60
C LYS A 461 14.45 -9.33 22.35
N ARG A 462 14.84 -9.34 21.08
CA ARG A 462 16.22 -9.45 20.64
C ARG A 462 16.72 -8.10 20.18
N ALA A 463 17.95 -7.76 20.53
CA ALA A 463 18.58 -6.56 20.00
C ALA A 463 19.36 -6.89 18.72
N PRO A 464 19.25 -6.07 17.67
CA PRO A 464 20.02 -6.26 16.45
C PRO A 464 21.51 -5.98 16.69
N VAL A 465 22.34 -6.78 16.03
CA VAL A 465 23.81 -6.60 16.01
C VAL A 465 24.19 -6.02 14.67
N TYR A 466 24.81 -4.84 14.69
CA TYR A 466 25.11 -4.08 13.48
C TYR A 466 26.60 -4.18 13.09
N VAL A 467 26.82 -4.18 11.78
CA VAL A 467 28.12 -3.92 11.16
C VAL A 467 27.96 -2.74 10.21
N HIS A 468 28.93 -1.83 10.22
CA HIS A 468 28.95 -0.68 9.31
C HIS A 468 29.78 -1.02 8.06
N GLU A 469 29.33 -0.50 6.93
CA GLU A 469 30.03 -0.64 5.64
C GLU A 469 29.90 0.63 4.80
N PRO A 470 30.79 0.90 3.84
CA PRO A 470 30.56 1.89 2.79
C PRO A 470 29.33 1.50 1.95
N ALA A 471 28.61 2.51 1.43
CA ALA A 471 27.44 2.32 0.57
C ALA A 471 27.72 2.69 -0.91
N PRO A 472 28.56 1.93 -1.64
CA PRO A 472 28.92 2.26 -3.03
C PRO A 472 27.74 2.17 -3.99
N TRP A 473 26.69 1.48 -3.60
CA TRP A 473 25.43 1.32 -4.33
C TRP A 473 24.51 2.55 -4.21
N SER A 474 24.74 3.48 -3.28
CA SER A 474 23.86 4.65 -3.07
C SER A 474 23.95 5.61 -4.25
N ALA A 475 22.81 5.91 -4.88
CA ALA A 475 22.72 6.80 -6.04
C ALA A 475 22.06 8.13 -5.72
N VAL A 476 20.87 8.11 -5.11
CA VAL A 476 20.06 9.31 -4.81
C VAL A 476 19.41 9.17 -3.45
N ARG A 477 19.34 10.27 -2.70
CA ARG A 477 18.74 10.31 -1.36
C ARG A 477 18.07 11.67 -1.15
N ASP A 478 16.90 11.69 -0.52
CA ASP A 478 16.26 12.95 -0.12
C ASP A 478 16.42 13.18 1.38
N ALA A 479 17.35 14.06 1.75
CA ALA A 479 17.54 14.46 3.14
C ALA A 479 16.63 15.64 3.56
N ALA A 480 16.00 16.31 2.60
CA ALA A 480 15.22 17.52 2.86
C ALA A 480 13.74 17.24 3.14
N ASN A 481 13.16 16.28 2.44
CA ASN A 481 11.73 16.01 2.50
C ASN A 481 11.46 14.65 3.12
N SER A 482 10.48 14.63 4.03
CA SER A 482 10.14 13.44 4.82
C SER A 482 9.12 12.54 4.11
N TYR A 483 8.23 13.11 3.29
CA TYR A 483 7.04 12.42 2.80
C TYR A 483 6.93 12.46 1.28
N GLY A 484 6.55 11.33 0.71
CA GLY A 484 6.39 11.21 -0.71
C GLY A 484 6.09 9.79 -1.16
N PHE A 485 6.04 9.59 -2.46
CA PHE A 485 5.77 8.29 -3.08
C PHE A 485 6.36 8.20 -4.47
N GLY A 486 6.61 6.97 -4.93
CA GLY A 486 7.01 6.68 -6.30
C GLY A 486 5.80 6.54 -7.23
N ALA A 487 5.90 7.12 -8.43
CA ALA A 487 5.00 6.89 -9.55
C ALA A 487 5.78 6.26 -10.71
N PHE A 488 5.22 5.22 -11.32
CA PHE A 488 5.88 4.36 -12.30
C PHE A 488 5.01 4.28 -13.55
N ASP A 489 5.47 4.90 -14.64
CA ASP A 489 4.77 4.92 -15.92
C ASP A 489 5.44 3.93 -16.90
N VAL A 490 4.82 2.80 -17.12
CA VAL A 490 5.31 1.74 -17.99
C VAL A 490 4.87 2.01 -19.43
N ASP A 491 5.84 2.11 -20.34
CA ASP A 491 5.62 2.13 -21.78
C ASP A 491 6.09 0.79 -22.36
N PRO A 492 5.19 -0.01 -22.93
CA PRO A 492 5.54 -1.32 -23.47
C PRO A 492 6.44 -1.24 -24.72
N GLY A 493 6.61 -0.07 -25.32
CA GLY A 493 7.40 0.11 -26.54
C GLY A 493 6.84 -0.65 -27.75
N SER A 494 7.67 -0.79 -28.78
CA SER A 494 7.31 -1.54 -30.00
C SER A 494 7.74 -3.00 -29.92
N PRO A 495 7.07 -3.94 -30.61
CA PRO A 495 7.45 -5.35 -30.69
C PRO A 495 8.93 -5.53 -31.06
N GLY A 496 9.64 -6.38 -30.30
CA GLY A 496 11.08 -6.64 -30.50
C GLY A 496 12.02 -5.50 -30.12
N GLY A 497 11.51 -4.36 -29.65
CA GLY A 497 12.28 -3.18 -29.24
C GLY A 497 12.54 -3.11 -27.74
N GLN A 498 12.68 -1.89 -27.25
CA GLN A 498 12.83 -1.58 -25.84
C GLN A 498 11.46 -1.30 -25.20
N THR A 499 11.34 -1.66 -23.93
CA THR A 499 10.28 -1.18 -23.01
C THR A 499 10.92 -0.28 -21.97
N THR A 500 10.17 0.70 -21.48
CA THR A 500 10.66 1.66 -20.50
C THR A 500 9.68 1.81 -19.34
N MET A 501 10.20 2.16 -18.18
CA MET A 501 9.42 2.57 -17.02
C MET A 501 9.98 3.92 -16.56
N LYS A 502 9.22 4.99 -16.82
CA LYS A 502 9.54 6.31 -16.28
C LYS A 502 9.14 6.34 -14.82
N VAL A 503 10.08 6.64 -13.95
CA VAL A 503 9.88 6.73 -12.51
C VAL A 503 9.96 8.18 -12.10
N THR A 504 8.98 8.65 -11.33
CA THR A 504 9.00 9.96 -10.68
C THR A 504 8.77 9.78 -9.20
N TYR A 505 9.70 10.21 -8.37
CA TYR A 505 9.45 10.34 -6.94
C TYR A 505 8.88 11.73 -6.67
N TYR A 506 7.68 11.76 -6.09
CA TYR A 506 6.99 12.98 -5.70
C TYR A 506 7.12 13.21 -4.21
N ASN A 507 7.64 14.35 -3.83
CA ASN A 507 7.47 14.89 -2.49
C ASN A 507 6.04 15.43 -2.33
N VAL A 508 5.45 15.18 -1.17
CA VAL A 508 4.16 15.72 -0.79
C VAL A 508 4.40 16.95 0.07
N THR A 509 4.03 18.12 -0.43
CA THR A 509 4.32 19.40 0.20
C THR A 509 3.07 20.00 0.84
N GLY A 510 3.06 20.04 2.18
CA GLY A 510 2.06 20.77 2.97
C GLY A 510 0.67 20.14 3.03
N VAL A 511 -0.19 20.76 3.81
CA VAL A 511 -1.57 20.34 4.03
C VAL A 511 -2.39 20.49 2.73
N GLY A 512 -3.04 19.39 2.33
CA GLY A 512 -3.76 19.31 1.06
C GLY A 512 -2.90 18.79 -0.10
N GLY A 513 -1.67 18.36 0.17
CA GLY A 513 -0.86 17.50 -0.66
C GLY A 513 -0.45 18.09 -2.01
N GLY A 514 0.28 19.21 -2.04
CA GLY A 514 1.02 19.62 -3.25
C GLY A 514 1.98 18.51 -3.67
N LEU A 515 2.16 18.28 -4.97
CA LEU A 515 3.15 17.34 -5.49
C LEU A 515 4.30 18.12 -6.11
N GLU A 516 5.51 17.79 -5.69
CA GLU A 516 6.75 18.29 -6.28
C GLU A 516 7.60 17.11 -6.74
N ALA A 517 7.96 17.07 -8.00
CA ALA A 517 8.84 16.02 -8.52
C ALA A 517 10.27 16.27 -7.99
N PHE A 518 10.72 15.44 -7.07
CA PHE A 518 12.09 15.46 -6.55
C PHE A 518 13.06 14.82 -7.53
N GLU A 519 12.73 13.63 -8.02
CA GLU A 519 13.55 12.90 -8.97
C GLU A 519 12.68 12.35 -10.11
N THR A 520 13.23 12.38 -11.33
CA THR A 520 12.67 11.65 -12.49
C THR A 520 13.79 10.94 -13.21
N PHE A 521 13.63 9.64 -13.47
CA PHE A 521 14.56 8.82 -14.24
C PHE A 521 13.82 7.75 -15.03
N THR A 522 14.51 7.03 -15.88
CA THR A 522 13.93 5.99 -16.74
C THR A 522 14.65 4.67 -16.53
N LEU A 523 13.92 3.63 -16.19
CA LEU A 523 14.37 2.25 -16.32
C LEU A 523 14.11 1.79 -17.75
N SER A 524 15.04 1.03 -18.33
CA SER A 524 14.92 0.51 -19.69
C SER A 524 15.43 -0.92 -19.79
N ARG A 525 14.85 -1.69 -20.69
CA ARG A 525 15.30 -3.03 -21.05
C ARG A 525 14.73 -3.47 -22.39
N PRO A 526 15.33 -4.47 -23.05
CA PRO A 526 14.72 -5.15 -24.18
C PRO A 526 13.41 -5.83 -23.77
N ARG A 527 12.40 -5.78 -24.61
CA ARG A 527 11.16 -6.53 -24.43
C ARG A 527 11.44 -8.04 -24.46
N SER A 528 10.66 -8.79 -23.70
CA SER A 528 10.81 -10.26 -23.62
C SER A 528 10.47 -10.98 -24.93
N ASP A 529 9.62 -10.40 -25.77
CA ASP A 529 9.30 -10.93 -27.10
C ASP A 529 10.44 -10.78 -28.14
N SER A 530 11.50 -10.02 -27.81
CA SER A 530 12.72 -9.93 -28.63
C SER A 530 13.71 -11.09 -28.40
N ARG A 531 13.46 -11.93 -27.39
CA ARG A 531 14.32 -13.10 -27.11
C ARG A 531 14.07 -14.19 -28.16
N HIS A 532 15.14 -14.63 -28.81
CA HIS A 532 15.13 -15.71 -29.81
C HIS A 532 15.23 -17.09 -29.16
#